data_5a0b656a9263ca078ec81cf5aea889bd
#
_entry.id   5a0b656a9263ca078ec81cf5aea889bd
#
_cell.length_a   1.000
_cell.length_b   1.000
_cell.length_c   1.000
_cell.angle_alpha   90.00
_cell.angle_beta   90.00
_cell.angle_gamma   90.00
#
_symmetry.space_group_name_H-M   'P 1'
#
loop_
_entity.id
_entity.type
_entity.pdbx_description
1 polymer ?
#
loop_
_entity_poly.entity_id
_entity_poly.type
_entity_poly.pdbx_seq_one_letter_code
_entity_poly.pdbx_strand_id
1 'polypeptide(L)'
;ILCQELGIPLEQAHTALSDAQATAELFLCMRQKMFGLPKGLLERLLSLSDSLLYESYLVIEEVYQKQSLLVEHDLVEVQGLFLRKEKPVLSPRKLSKDFQTNIALLGLEERSQQEEFAQKVQEFLQGEAISFIQAQTGIGKTYGYLLPALSLENEGGILLSVPTKILQNQVMQEEAKKLEEIFHISIHSLKGPQNYLKLDAFHAALEEEESNRLYTRFKMQLLVWLTE
;
A
#
# COMPACT_ATOMS: atom_id res chain seq x y z
N ILE A 1 -1.60 -9.90 16.86
CA ILE A 1 -1.63 -9.02 15.69
C ILE A 1 -1.20 -9.81 14.45
N LEU A 2 0.07 -10.26 14.32
CA LEU A 2 0.55 -10.99 13.12
C LEU A 2 -0.28 -12.24 12.79
N CYS A 3 -0.66 -13.03 13.77
CA CYS A 3 -1.49 -14.23 13.54
C CYS A 3 -2.86 -13.86 12.95
N GLN A 4 -3.47 -12.77 13.41
CA GLN A 4 -4.74 -12.28 12.86
C GLN A 4 -4.61 -11.81 11.41
N GLU A 5 -3.57 -11.05 11.09
CA GLU A 5 -3.30 -10.56 9.73
C GLU A 5 -3.03 -11.71 8.73
N LEU A 6 -2.44 -12.79 9.21
CA LEU A 6 -2.13 -13.98 8.41
C LEU A 6 -3.20 -15.08 8.48
N GLY A 7 -4.32 -14.84 9.18
CA GLY A 7 -5.41 -15.80 9.32
C GLY A 7 -5.04 -17.05 10.14
N ILE A 8 -4.01 -16.96 11.00
CA ILE A 8 -3.56 -18.07 11.85
C ILE A 8 -4.45 -18.11 13.09
N PRO A 9 -5.16 -19.21 13.35
CA PRO A 9 -6.00 -19.33 14.54
C PRO A 9 -5.13 -19.33 15.82
N LEU A 10 -5.50 -18.50 16.77
CA LEU A 10 -4.87 -18.43 18.08
C LEU A 10 -5.96 -18.55 19.14
N GLU A 11 -6.39 -19.77 19.38
CA GLU A 11 -7.33 -20.10 20.45
C GLU A 11 -6.56 -20.24 21.77
N GLN A 12 -7.05 -19.65 22.84
CA GLN A 12 -6.41 -19.69 24.17
C GLN A 12 -4.97 -19.15 24.18
N ALA A 13 -4.77 -17.93 23.70
CA ALA A 13 -3.51 -17.19 23.84
C ALA A 13 -2.97 -17.29 25.29
N HIS A 14 -1.64 -17.37 25.44
CA HIS A 14 -0.91 -17.52 26.70
C HIS A 14 -0.94 -18.95 27.29
N THR A 15 -1.24 -19.96 26.49
CA THR A 15 -0.90 -21.35 26.84
C THR A 15 0.30 -21.80 26.02
N ALA A 16 1.23 -22.51 26.64
CA ALA A 16 2.48 -22.93 25.98
C ALA A 16 2.26 -23.72 24.69
N LEU A 17 1.24 -24.58 24.65
CA LEU A 17 0.93 -25.38 23.47
C LEU A 17 0.34 -24.51 22.32
N SER A 18 -0.60 -23.65 22.62
CA SER A 18 -1.24 -22.77 21.62
C SER A 18 -0.22 -21.78 21.05
N ASP A 19 0.64 -21.21 21.89
CA ASP A 19 1.67 -20.28 21.47
C ASP A 19 2.73 -21.00 20.60
N ALA A 20 3.11 -22.24 20.94
CA ALA A 20 4.03 -23.04 20.13
C ALA A 20 3.44 -23.41 18.77
N GLN A 21 2.17 -23.81 18.71
CA GLN A 21 1.45 -24.10 17.45
C GLN A 21 1.36 -22.86 16.56
N ALA A 22 0.90 -21.73 17.10
CA ALA A 22 0.81 -20.49 16.35
C ALA A 22 2.17 -20.01 15.82
N THR A 23 3.26 -20.22 16.60
CA THR A 23 4.61 -19.90 16.17
C THR A 23 5.07 -20.80 15.02
N ALA A 24 4.76 -22.09 15.08
CA ALA A 24 5.08 -23.05 14.01
C ALA A 24 4.31 -22.70 12.72
N GLU A 25 3.03 -22.41 12.82
CA GLU A 25 2.20 -22.00 11.67
C GLU A 25 2.67 -20.68 11.08
N LEU A 26 3.04 -19.71 11.91
CA LEU A 26 3.61 -18.44 11.46
C LEU A 26 4.90 -18.68 10.67
N PHE A 27 5.80 -19.53 11.18
CA PHE A 27 7.03 -19.89 10.49
C PHE A 27 6.76 -20.53 9.12
N LEU A 28 5.84 -21.49 9.05
CA LEU A 28 5.47 -22.15 7.80
C LEU A 28 4.83 -21.18 6.80
N CYS A 29 4.00 -20.27 7.27
CA CYS A 29 3.40 -19.22 6.44
C CYS A 29 4.46 -18.27 5.88
N MET A 30 5.42 -17.83 6.70
CA MET A 30 6.53 -16.97 6.26
C MET A 30 7.41 -17.71 5.23
N ARG A 31 7.74 -18.96 5.50
CA ARG A 31 8.52 -19.82 4.58
C ARG A 31 7.78 -19.98 3.24
N GLN A 32 6.46 -20.19 3.25
CA GLN A 32 5.66 -20.29 2.04
C GLN A 32 5.67 -18.98 1.24
N LYS A 33 5.57 -17.84 1.91
CA LYS A 33 5.68 -16.53 1.24
C LYS A 33 7.04 -16.33 0.57
N MET A 34 8.12 -16.84 1.16
CA MET A 34 9.45 -16.75 0.56
C MET A 34 9.56 -17.50 -0.77
N PHE A 35 8.80 -18.58 -0.99
CA PHE A 35 8.73 -19.25 -2.30
C PHE A 35 8.10 -18.38 -3.40
N GLY A 36 7.36 -17.35 -3.04
CA GLY A 36 6.83 -16.34 -3.95
C GLY A 36 7.84 -15.26 -4.36
N LEU A 37 9.03 -15.19 -3.75
CA LEU A 37 10.04 -14.18 -4.07
C LEU A 37 10.84 -14.58 -5.31
N PRO A 38 11.32 -13.63 -6.12
CA PRO A 38 12.21 -13.91 -7.25
C PRO A 38 13.49 -14.60 -6.82
N LYS A 39 13.99 -15.51 -7.64
CA LYS A 39 15.23 -16.24 -7.33
C LYS A 39 16.44 -15.32 -7.17
N GLY A 40 16.56 -14.29 -8.00
CA GLY A 40 17.61 -13.27 -7.90
C GLY A 40 17.52 -12.45 -6.59
N LEU A 41 16.31 -12.22 -6.07
CA LEU A 41 16.15 -11.60 -4.76
C LEU A 41 16.63 -12.53 -3.64
N LEU A 42 16.28 -13.81 -3.68
CA LEU A 42 16.75 -14.80 -2.70
C LEU A 42 18.28 -14.92 -2.69
N GLU A 43 18.90 -14.91 -3.89
CA GLU A 43 20.36 -14.88 -4.02
C GLU A 43 20.98 -13.65 -3.36
N ARG A 44 20.39 -12.48 -3.57
CA ARG A 44 20.85 -11.24 -2.94
C ARG A 44 20.63 -11.23 -1.42
N LEU A 45 19.54 -11.81 -0.93
CA LEU A 45 19.33 -12.02 0.50
C LEU A 45 20.36 -12.98 1.10
N LEU A 46 20.76 -14.03 0.38
CA LEU A 46 21.82 -14.96 0.81
C LEU A 46 23.18 -14.26 0.89
N SER A 47 23.53 -13.39 -0.06
CA SER A 47 24.79 -12.64 -0.02
C SER A 47 24.91 -11.71 1.20
N LEU A 48 23.78 -11.32 1.80
CA LEU A 48 23.71 -10.50 3.01
C LEU A 48 23.48 -11.33 4.29
N SER A 49 23.45 -12.64 4.19
CA SER A 49 22.98 -13.54 5.25
C SER A 49 23.89 -13.66 6.47
N ASP A 50 25.16 -13.25 6.37
CA ASP A 50 26.11 -13.22 7.49
C ASP A 50 25.64 -12.35 8.66
N SER A 51 24.72 -11.41 8.39
CA SER A 51 24.08 -10.56 9.40
C SER A 51 23.02 -11.30 10.23
N LEU A 52 22.53 -12.45 9.76
CA LEU A 52 21.47 -13.22 10.40
C LEU A 52 22.02 -14.02 11.58
N LEU A 53 21.17 -14.21 12.60
CA LEU A 53 21.47 -14.98 13.80
C LEU A 53 20.82 -16.37 13.72
N TYR A 54 21.35 -17.28 14.54
CA TYR A 54 20.77 -18.61 14.75
C TYR A 54 20.56 -19.41 13.46
N GLU A 55 21.50 -19.31 12.53
CA GLU A 55 21.46 -20.05 11.25
C GLU A 55 20.17 -19.81 10.43
N SER A 56 19.50 -18.67 10.63
CA SER A 56 18.26 -18.33 9.92
C SER A 56 18.45 -18.26 8.40
N TYR A 57 19.68 -18.09 7.92
CA TYR A 57 20.02 -18.14 6.51
C TYR A 57 19.67 -19.48 5.86
N LEU A 58 19.68 -20.58 6.62
CA LEU A 58 19.37 -21.93 6.11
C LEU A 58 17.95 -22.01 5.54
N VAL A 59 17.02 -21.22 6.07
CA VAL A 59 15.65 -21.16 5.54
C VAL A 59 15.65 -20.50 4.17
N ILE A 60 16.42 -19.43 4.00
CA ILE A 60 16.55 -18.72 2.71
C ILE A 60 17.24 -19.65 1.70
N GLU A 61 18.30 -20.34 2.10
CA GLU A 61 19.04 -21.27 1.27
C GLU A 61 18.16 -22.45 0.83
N GLU A 62 17.40 -23.04 1.75
CA GLU A 62 16.45 -24.13 1.42
C GLU A 62 15.42 -23.67 0.38
N VAL A 63 14.83 -22.49 0.55
CA VAL A 63 13.86 -21.93 -0.39
C VAL A 63 14.54 -21.67 -1.74
N TYR A 64 15.72 -21.07 -1.76
CA TYR A 64 16.49 -20.81 -2.98
C TYR A 64 16.79 -22.09 -3.77
N GLN A 65 17.19 -23.17 -3.07
CA GLN A 65 17.50 -24.46 -3.72
C GLN A 65 16.25 -25.17 -4.25
N LYS A 66 15.13 -25.07 -3.54
CA LYS A 66 13.89 -25.77 -3.87
C LYS A 66 12.97 -24.98 -4.81
N GLN A 67 13.23 -23.68 -5.01
CA GLN A 67 12.38 -22.84 -5.82
C GLN A 67 12.49 -23.19 -7.30
N SER A 68 11.34 -23.33 -7.97
CA SER A 68 11.29 -23.45 -9.42
C SER A 68 11.66 -22.13 -10.10
N LEU A 69 12.41 -22.20 -11.21
CA LEU A 69 12.77 -21.03 -12.04
C LEU A 69 11.56 -20.37 -12.73
N LEU A 70 10.38 -20.99 -12.69
CA LEU A 70 9.18 -20.59 -13.43
C LEU A 70 8.13 -19.89 -12.54
N VAL A 71 8.53 -19.28 -11.44
CA VAL A 71 7.58 -18.47 -10.66
C VAL A 71 7.30 -17.18 -11.43
N GLU A 72 6.06 -17.01 -11.91
CA GLU A 72 5.62 -15.74 -12.48
C GLU A 72 5.54 -14.69 -11.37
N HIS A 73 6.17 -13.55 -11.61
CA HIS A 73 6.16 -12.42 -10.68
C HIS A 73 5.54 -11.20 -11.36
N ASP A 74 4.69 -10.52 -10.62
CA ASP A 74 4.20 -9.19 -10.96
C ASP A 74 5.25 -8.11 -10.61
N LEU A 75 6.52 -8.41 -10.97
CA LEU A 75 7.67 -7.60 -10.63
C LEU A 75 8.42 -7.18 -11.89
N VAL A 76 9.10 -6.04 -11.82
CA VAL A 76 10.06 -5.57 -12.80
C VAL A 76 11.43 -5.47 -12.14
N GLU A 77 12.45 -5.90 -12.86
CA GLU A 77 13.82 -5.75 -12.40
C GLU A 77 14.40 -4.43 -12.92
N VAL A 78 14.89 -3.60 -11.98
CA VAL A 78 15.53 -2.33 -12.28
C VAL A 78 16.86 -2.30 -11.52
N GLN A 79 17.97 -2.29 -12.25
CA GLN A 79 19.33 -2.28 -11.67
C GLN A 79 19.57 -3.42 -10.64
N GLY A 80 19.04 -4.61 -10.90
CA GLY A 80 19.14 -5.74 -9.97
C GLY A 80 18.26 -5.65 -8.72
N LEU A 81 17.33 -4.69 -8.67
CA LEU A 81 16.28 -4.59 -7.65
C LEU A 81 14.95 -5.05 -8.24
N PHE A 82 14.19 -5.80 -7.48
CA PHE A 82 12.87 -6.28 -7.88
C PHE A 82 11.80 -5.36 -7.31
N LEU A 83 11.05 -4.71 -8.19
CA LEU A 83 10.02 -3.73 -7.87
C LEU A 83 8.66 -4.25 -8.33
N ARG A 84 7.63 -3.98 -7.54
CA ARG A 84 6.26 -4.29 -7.94
C ARG A 84 5.89 -3.50 -9.20
N LYS A 85 5.33 -4.20 -10.21
CA LYS A 85 4.77 -3.52 -11.39
C LYS A 85 3.60 -2.65 -10.99
N GLU A 86 3.51 -1.48 -11.61
CA GLU A 86 2.29 -0.70 -11.52
C GLU A 86 1.11 -1.50 -12.07
N LYS A 87 -0.01 -1.43 -11.38
CA LYS A 87 -1.23 -2.07 -11.86
C LYS A 87 -1.64 -1.44 -13.19
N PRO A 88 -2.13 -2.23 -14.16
CA PRO A 88 -2.63 -1.66 -15.40
C PRO A 88 -3.75 -0.67 -15.09
N VAL A 89 -3.64 0.52 -15.69
CA VAL A 89 -4.67 1.56 -15.55
C VAL A 89 -5.90 1.07 -16.32
N LEU A 90 -6.95 0.74 -15.60
CA LEU A 90 -8.25 0.43 -16.19
C LEU A 90 -8.86 1.72 -16.78
N SER A 91 -9.68 1.57 -17.80
CA SER A 91 -10.41 2.71 -18.34
C SER A 91 -11.30 3.32 -17.25
N PRO A 92 -11.18 4.64 -16.96
CA PRO A 92 -11.97 5.26 -15.91
C PRO A 92 -13.48 5.10 -16.17
N ARG A 93 -14.21 4.75 -15.12
CA ARG A 93 -15.67 4.75 -15.14
C ARG A 93 -16.13 6.16 -14.82
N LYS A 94 -16.95 6.75 -15.71
CA LYS A 94 -17.49 8.09 -15.50
C LYS A 94 -18.37 8.12 -14.24
N LEU A 95 -18.07 9.06 -13.33
CA LEU A 95 -18.92 9.32 -12.17
C LEU A 95 -20.24 9.96 -12.62
N SER A 96 -21.32 9.67 -11.91
CA SER A 96 -22.59 10.37 -12.10
C SER A 96 -22.48 11.83 -11.66
N LYS A 97 -23.20 12.73 -12.32
CA LYS A 97 -23.37 14.10 -11.83
C LYS A 97 -24.24 14.15 -10.58
N ASP A 98 -25.06 13.12 -10.36
CA ASP A 98 -25.86 12.97 -9.16
C ASP A 98 -25.03 12.35 -8.04
N PHE A 99 -24.94 13.08 -6.92
CA PHE A 99 -24.13 12.69 -5.76
C PHE A 99 -24.61 11.39 -5.13
N GLN A 100 -25.93 11.23 -4.96
CA GLN A 100 -26.52 10.06 -4.31
C GLN A 100 -26.27 8.77 -5.10
N THR A 101 -26.31 8.83 -6.42
CA THR A 101 -25.96 7.71 -7.29
C THR A 101 -24.53 7.22 -6.99
N ASN A 102 -23.57 8.13 -6.81
CA ASN A 102 -22.20 7.76 -6.51
C ASN A 102 -22.05 7.20 -5.08
N ILE A 103 -22.75 7.76 -4.09
CA ILE A 103 -22.81 7.24 -2.72
C ILE A 103 -23.36 5.80 -2.68
N ALA A 104 -24.43 5.55 -3.41
CA ALA A 104 -25.01 4.20 -3.52
C ALA A 104 -24.06 3.20 -4.18
N LEU A 105 -23.31 3.60 -5.22
CA LEU A 105 -22.30 2.76 -5.86
C LEU A 105 -21.15 2.41 -4.90
N LEU A 106 -20.79 3.32 -3.99
CA LEU A 106 -19.79 3.13 -2.95
C LEU A 106 -20.31 2.25 -1.78
N GLY A 107 -21.59 1.88 -1.77
CA GLY A 107 -22.21 1.13 -0.68
C GLY A 107 -22.28 1.91 0.63
N LEU A 108 -22.36 3.24 0.54
CA LEU A 108 -22.43 4.14 1.69
C LEU A 108 -23.86 4.57 1.96
N GLU A 109 -24.14 4.91 3.23
CA GLU A 109 -25.43 5.46 3.63
C GLU A 109 -25.62 6.88 3.13
N GLU A 110 -26.84 7.18 2.65
CA GLU A 110 -27.27 8.51 2.27
C GLU A 110 -27.42 9.40 3.51
N ARG A 111 -26.87 10.63 3.43
CA ARG A 111 -26.93 11.63 4.50
C ARG A 111 -27.25 13.01 3.90
N SER A 112 -28.40 13.56 4.27
CA SER A 112 -28.85 14.85 3.71
C SER A 112 -27.86 15.99 3.91
N GLN A 113 -27.20 16.06 5.07
CA GLN A 113 -26.19 17.09 5.34
C GLN A 113 -24.94 16.93 4.46
N GLN A 114 -24.56 15.70 4.12
CA GLN A 114 -23.44 15.41 3.22
C GLN A 114 -23.80 15.82 1.79
N GLU A 115 -25.02 15.55 1.36
CA GLU A 115 -25.51 15.93 0.04
C GLU A 115 -25.58 17.47 -0.11
N GLU A 116 -26.14 18.17 0.88
CA GLU A 116 -26.17 19.65 0.88
C GLU A 116 -24.74 20.23 0.80
N PHE A 117 -23.80 19.65 1.53
CA PHE A 117 -22.40 20.03 1.47
C PHE A 117 -21.80 19.76 0.08
N ALA A 118 -22.06 18.59 -0.52
CA ALA A 118 -21.57 18.22 -1.84
C ALA A 118 -22.14 19.13 -2.94
N GLN A 119 -23.40 19.51 -2.86
CA GLN A 119 -24.03 20.45 -3.79
C GLN A 119 -23.34 21.83 -3.75
N LYS A 120 -23.07 22.35 -2.55
CA LYS A 120 -22.33 23.61 -2.40
C LYS A 120 -20.90 23.51 -2.96
N VAL A 121 -20.21 22.39 -2.72
CA VAL A 121 -18.90 22.16 -3.30
C VAL A 121 -18.98 22.17 -4.83
N GLN A 122 -19.96 21.48 -5.40
CA GLN A 122 -20.17 21.43 -6.85
C GLN A 122 -20.42 22.81 -7.48
N GLU A 123 -21.24 23.63 -6.83
CA GLU A 123 -21.48 25.03 -7.25
C GLU A 123 -20.17 25.84 -7.25
N PHE A 124 -19.37 25.74 -6.21
CA PHE A 124 -18.10 26.46 -6.11
C PHE A 124 -17.05 25.99 -7.11
N LEU A 125 -17.00 24.70 -7.39
CA LEU A 125 -16.06 24.13 -8.37
C LEU A 125 -16.39 24.52 -9.83
N GLN A 126 -17.64 24.91 -10.12
CA GLN A 126 -18.04 25.43 -11.42
C GLN A 126 -17.65 26.91 -11.61
N GLY A 127 -17.32 27.61 -10.52
CA GLY A 127 -16.86 29.00 -10.56
C GLY A 127 -15.34 29.10 -10.65
N GLU A 128 -14.84 30.22 -11.17
CA GLU A 128 -13.40 30.52 -11.24
C GLU A 128 -12.83 31.18 -9.96
N ALA A 129 -13.57 31.15 -8.87
CA ALA A 129 -13.25 31.86 -7.64
C ALA A 129 -12.68 30.93 -6.54
N ILE A 130 -11.85 31.51 -5.66
CA ILE A 130 -11.43 30.85 -4.42
C ILE A 130 -12.62 30.85 -3.46
N SER A 131 -12.99 29.65 -2.97
CA SER A 131 -14.12 29.47 -2.08
C SER A 131 -13.70 28.84 -0.75
N PHE A 132 -14.34 29.25 0.34
CA PHE A 132 -14.12 28.71 1.67
C PHE A 132 -15.41 28.06 2.17
N ILE A 133 -15.32 26.79 2.56
CA ILE A 133 -16.48 26.04 3.05
C ILE A 133 -16.17 25.53 4.47
N GLN A 134 -17.04 25.85 5.40
CA GLN A 134 -17.00 25.31 6.75
C GLN A 134 -18.11 24.29 6.92
N ALA A 135 -17.77 23.12 7.45
CA ALA A 135 -18.73 22.06 7.74
C ALA A 135 -18.39 21.33 9.04
N GLN A 136 -19.40 20.84 9.73
CA GLN A 136 -19.25 20.13 11.00
C GLN A 136 -18.45 18.82 10.82
N THR A 137 -17.86 18.32 11.93
CA THR A 137 -17.23 17.01 11.96
C THR A 137 -18.28 15.90 11.83
N GLY A 138 -17.93 14.80 11.15
CA GLY A 138 -18.80 13.62 11.04
C GLY A 138 -19.82 13.65 9.89
N ILE A 139 -19.98 14.74 9.14
CA ILE A 139 -20.92 14.81 8.01
C ILE A 139 -20.45 14.02 6.75
N GLY A 140 -19.23 13.46 6.76
CA GLY A 140 -18.68 12.77 5.57
C GLY A 140 -18.04 13.71 4.55
N LYS A 141 -17.31 14.75 5.01
CA LYS A 141 -16.69 15.76 4.14
C LYS A 141 -15.85 15.19 3.01
N THR A 142 -15.11 14.11 3.28
CA THR A 142 -14.15 13.55 2.31
C THR A 142 -14.86 13.18 1.00
N TYR A 143 -15.87 12.35 1.03
CA TYR A 143 -16.67 12.05 -0.15
C TYR A 143 -17.48 13.26 -0.63
N GLY A 144 -17.93 14.12 0.29
CA GLY A 144 -18.68 15.32 -0.01
C GLY A 144 -17.93 16.33 -0.88
N TYR A 145 -16.57 16.35 -0.87
CA TYR A 145 -15.79 17.17 -1.81
C TYR A 145 -15.15 16.37 -2.94
N LEU A 146 -14.76 15.11 -2.70
CA LEU A 146 -14.12 14.31 -3.74
C LEU A 146 -15.07 13.94 -4.88
N LEU A 147 -16.29 13.48 -4.56
CA LEU A 147 -17.24 13.04 -5.59
C LEU A 147 -17.67 14.17 -6.53
N PRO A 148 -18.05 15.37 -6.04
CA PRO A 148 -18.31 16.50 -6.92
C PRO A 148 -17.10 16.87 -7.78
N ALA A 149 -15.91 16.94 -7.20
CA ALA A 149 -14.70 17.26 -7.94
C ALA A 149 -14.40 16.26 -9.06
N LEU A 150 -14.52 14.95 -8.75
CA LEU A 150 -14.31 13.86 -9.71
C LEU A 150 -15.42 13.75 -10.78
N SER A 151 -16.63 14.28 -10.51
CA SER A 151 -17.74 14.26 -11.46
C SER A 151 -17.66 15.37 -12.52
N LEU A 152 -16.79 16.37 -12.30
CA LEU A 152 -16.57 17.43 -13.27
C LEU A 152 -15.75 16.91 -14.45
N GLU A 153 -16.13 17.30 -15.64
CA GLU A 153 -15.38 17.00 -16.87
C GLU A 153 -14.21 17.98 -16.98
N ASN A 154 -13.13 17.71 -16.25
CA ASN A 154 -11.91 18.50 -16.35
C ASN A 154 -10.83 17.71 -17.10
N GLU A 155 -10.20 18.34 -18.08
CA GLU A 155 -9.01 17.80 -18.75
C GLU A 155 -7.77 17.76 -17.82
N GLY A 156 -7.83 18.46 -16.70
CA GLY A 156 -6.79 18.53 -15.68
C GLY A 156 -7.07 17.59 -14.50
N GLY A 157 -6.01 17.21 -13.78
CA GLY A 157 -6.12 16.43 -12.56
C GLY A 157 -6.66 17.24 -11.37
N ILE A 158 -7.05 16.54 -10.31
CA ILE A 158 -7.45 17.13 -9.03
C ILE A 158 -6.29 17.03 -8.06
N LEU A 159 -5.91 18.15 -7.46
CA LEU A 159 -4.93 18.18 -6.38
C LEU A 159 -5.62 18.37 -5.02
N LEU A 160 -5.55 17.34 -4.17
CA LEU A 160 -6.03 17.40 -2.80
C LEU A 160 -4.86 17.63 -1.84
N SER A 161 -4.83 18.77 -1.15
CA SER A 161 -3.86 19.04 -0.09
C SER A 161 -4.49 18.80 1.29
N VAL A 162 -3.80 18.03 2.13
CA VAL A 162 -4.23 17.73 3.50
C VAL A 162 -3.15 18.14 4.51
N PRO A 163 -3.53 18.57 5.72
CA PRO A 163 -2.58 19.20 6.65
C PRO A 163 -1.60 18.23 7.30
N THR A 164 -1.88 16.93 7.33
CA THR A 164 -1.03 15.94 8.02
C THR A 164 -0.84 14.67 7.19
N LYS A 165 0.32 14.00 7.38
CA LYS A 165 0.58 12.69 6.77
C LYS A 165 -0.38 11.61 7.26
N ILE A 166 -0.87 11.72 8.50
CA ILE A 166 -1.85 10.77 9.07
C ILE A 166 -3.13 10.85 8.27
N LEU A 167 -3.66 12.06 8.07
CA LEU A 167 -4.87 12.26 7.26
C LEU A 167 -4.66 11.85 5.79
N GLN A 168 -3.48 12.14 5.23
CA GLN A 168 -3.12 11.69 3.88
C GLN A 168 -3.15 10.17 3.76
N ASN A 169 -2.56 9.46 4.73
CA ASN A 169 -2.57 8.00 4.75
C ASN A 169 -3.99 7.44 4.93
N GLN A 170 -4.79 8.06 5.80
CA GLN A 170 -6.19 7.65 5.99
C GLN A 170 -6.98 7.77 4.68
N VAL A 171 -6.93 8.93 4.02
CA VAL A 171 -7.59 9.12 2.72
C VAL A 171 -7.14 8.09 1.70
N MET A 172 -5.85 7.77 1.63
CA MET A 172 -5.32 6.78 0.68
C MET A 172 -5.76 5.35 0.99
N GLN A 173 -5.85 4.98 2.27
CA GLN A 173 -6.19 3.61 2.67
C GLN A 173 -7.69 3.32 2.65
N GLU A 174 -8.52 4.32 2.88
CA GLU A 174 -9.97 4.17 2.99
C GLU A 174 -10.69 4.69 1.74
N GLU A 175 -10.70 6.00 1.52
CA GLU A 175 -11.50 6.62 0.47
C GLU A 175 -10.90 6.40 -0.93
N ALA A 176 -9.62 6.65 -1.10
CA ALA A 176 -8.97 6.52 -2.40
C ALA A 176 -9.06 5.09 -2.93
N LYS A 177 -8.81 4.10 -2.06
CA LYS A 177 -8.90 2.68 -2.44
C LYS A 177 -10.28 2.31 -2.97
N LYS A 178 -11.36 2.74 -2.31
CA LYS A 178 -12.72 2.50 -2.77
C LYS A 178 -13.03 3.21 -4.10
N LEU A 179 -12.55 4.45 -4.26
CA LEU A 179 -12.74 5.21 -5.48
C LEU A 179 -12.01 4.56 -6.67
N GLU A 180 -10.78 4.09 -6.46
CA GLU A 180 -10.02 3.36 -7.48
C GLU A 180 -10.70 2.05 -7.87
N GLU A 181 -11.19 1.28 -6.90
CA GLU A 181 -11.86 -0.02 -7.13
C GLU A 181 -13.17 0.14 -7.92
N ILE A 182 -13.96 1.17 -7.64
CA ILE A 182 -15.31 1.32 -8.19
C ILE A 182 -15.32 2.16 -9.47
N PHE A 183 -14.54 3.23 -9.50
CA PHE A 183 -14.54 4.18 -10.62
C PHE A 183 -13.32 4.03 -11.53
N HIS A 184 -12.37 3.16 -11.21
CA HIS A 184 -11.15 2.91 -11.99
C HIS A 184 -10.33 4.18 -12.24
N ILE A 185 -10.36 5.12 -11.32
CA ILE A 185 -9.54 6.33 -11.35
C ILE A 185 -8.17 6.05 -10.75
N SER A 186 -7.17 6.80 -11.18
CA SER A 186 -5.82 6.67 -10.62
C SER A 186 -5.58 7.78 -9.58
N ILE A 187 -5.24 7.39 -8.34
CA ILE A 187 -5.01 8.32 -7.24
C ILE A 187 -3.59 8.09 -6.69
N HIS A 188 -2.79 9.15 -6.68
CA HIS A 188 -1.41 9.08 -6.21
C HIS A 188 -1.18 9.99 -5.01
N SER A 189 -0.44 9.46 -4.02
CA SER A 189 -0.02 10.22 -2.85
C SER A 189 1.34 10.87 -3.11
N LEU A 190 1.42 12.20 -3.03
CA LEU A 190 2.65 12.96 -3.10
C LEU A 190 3.09 13.38 -1.70
N LYS A 191 4.32 13.00 -1.32
CA LYS A 191 4.95 13.34 -0.04
C LYS A 191 6.27 14.07 -0.30
N GLY A 192 6.86 14.65 0.73
CA GLY A 192 8.20 15.23 0.61
C GLY A 192 9.27 14.17 0.29
N PRO A 193 10.40 14.54 -0.34
CA PRO A 193 11.43 13.61 -0.83
C PRO A 193 11.98 12.67 0.24
N GLN A 194 11.97 13.07 1.50
CA GLN A 194 12.39 12.23 2.64
C GLN A 194 11.48 11.02 2.92
N ASN A 195 10.38 10.88 2.20
CA ASN A 195 9.47 9.73 2.33
C ASN A 195 9.62 8.71 1.19
N TYR A 196 10.57 8.93 0.30
CA TYR A 196 10.85 8.06 -0.84
C TYR A 196 12.23 7.46 -0.74
N LEU A 197 12.36 6.19 -1.13
CA LEU A 197 13.64 5.52 -1.29
C LEU A 197 14.24 5.92 -2.64
N LYS A 198 15.48 6.45 -2.63
CA LYS A 198 16.23 6.71 -3.85
C LYS A 198 16.91 5.40 -4.28
N LEU A 199 16.46 4.79 -5.35
CA LEU A 199 16.91 3.46 -5.80
C LEU A 199 18.41 3.41 -6.08
N ASP A 200 18.97 4.42 -6.77
CA ASP A 200 20.42 4.48 -7.06
C ASP A 200 21.27 4.50 -5.78
N ALA A 201 20.83 5.29 -4.78
CA ALA A 201 21.52 5.36 -3.50
C ALA A 201 21.39 4.07 -2.70
N PHE A 202 20.23 3.41 -2.79
CA PHE A 202 20.04 2.11 -2.14
C PHE A 202 20.86 1.01 -2.81
N HIS A 203 20.92 1.00 -4.14
CA HIS A 203 21.78 0.09 -4.89
C HIS A 203 23.25 0.27 -4.50
N ALA A 204 23.73 1.50 -4.49
CA ALA A 204 25.11 1.79 -4.04
C ALA A 204 25.37 1.30 -2.60
N ALA A 205 24.43 1.56 -1.69
CA ALA A 205 24.53 1.10 -0.30
C ALA A 205 24.54 -0.43 -0.16
N LEU A 206 23.94 -1.18 -1.09
CA LEU A 206 23.99 -2.65 -1.09
C LEU A 206 25.37 -3.20 -1.46
N GLU A 207 26.15 -2.48 -2.27
CA GLU A 207 27.49 -2.87 -2.70
C GLU A 207 28.58 -2.47 -1.67
N GLU A 208 28.24 -1.61 -0.69
CA GLU A 208 29.17 -1.23 0.37
C GLU A 208 29.29 -2.33 1.41
N GLU A 209 30.54 -2.65 1.80
CA GLU A 209 30.81 -3.55 2.93
C GLU A 209 30.25 -2.94 4.21
N GLU A 210 29.44 -3.69 4.92
CA GLU A 210 28.74 -3.25 6.12
C GLU A 210 29.08 -4.14 7.31
N SER A 211 29.68 -3.56 8.33
CA SER A 211 30.00 -4.24 9.59
C SER A 211 28.83 -4.24 10.58
N ASN A 212 27.84 -3.36 10.39
CA ASN A 212 26.71 -3.26 11.30
C ASN A 212 25.57 -4.21 10.87
N ARG A 213 25.43 -5.30 11.60
CA ARG A 213 24.39 -6.31 11.36
C ARG A 213 22.97 -5.78 11.34
N LEU A 214 22.65 -4.76 12.13
CA LEU A 214 21.29 -4.17 12.14
C LEU A 214 21.04 -3.43 10.84
N TYR A 215 22.04 -2.72 10.32
CA TYR A 215 21.92 -2.03 9.07
C TYR A 215 21.80 -2.99 7.87
N THR A 216 22.57 -4.07 7.87
CA THR A 216 22.44 -5.13 6.86
C THR A 216 21.05 -5.77 6.86
N ARG A 217 20.50 -6.07 8.05
CA ARG A 217 19.12 -6.57 8.15
C ARG A 217 18.10 -5.56 7.63
N PHE A 218 18.30 -4.29 7.88
CA PHE A 218 17.45 -3.23 7.34
C PHE A 218 17.51 -3.18 5.80
N LYS A 219 18.71 -3.35 5.21
CA LYS A 219 18.87 -3.50 3.75
C LYS A 219 18.07 -4.70 3.23
N MET A 220 18.14 -5.86 3.90
CA MET A 220 17.36 -7.05 3.54
C MET A 220 15.84 -6.82 3.63
N GLN A 221 15.38 -6.13 4.67
CA GLN A 221 13.96 -5.76 4.80
C GLN A 221 13.49 -4.85 3.66
N LEU A 222 14.30 -3.86 3.28
CA LEU A 222 13.99 -2.97 2.15
C LEU A 222 13.94 -3.73 0.82
N LEU A 223 14.84 -4.70 0.60
CA LEU A 223 14.82 -5.54 -0.60
C LEU A 223 13.51 -6.32 -0.74
N VAL A 224 13.01 -6.90 0.35
CA VAL A 224 11.70 -7.59 0.35
C VAL A 224 10.55 -6.60 0.21
N TRP A 225 10.60 -5.47 0.92
CA TRP A 225 9.56 -4.45 0.85
C TRP A 225 9.34 -3.87 -0.56
N LEU A 226 10.38 -3.78 -1.37
CA LEU A 226 10.27 -3.33 -2.76
C LEU A 226 9.42 -4.25 -3.65
N THR A 227 9.17 -5.48 -3.19
CA THR A 227 8.35 -6.47 -3.92
C THR A 227 6.88 -6.49 -3.48
N GLU A 228 6.52 -5.75 -2.42
CA GLU A 228 5.17 -5.64 -1.87
C GLU A 228 4.41 -4.44 -2.47
#